data_3a815103339a50d6df2cfb5aaadb14cb
#
_entry.id   3a815103339a50d6df2cfb5aaadb14cb
#
_cell.length_a   1.000
_cell.length_b   1.000
_cell.length_c   1.000
_cell.angle_alpha   90.00
_cell.angle_beta   90.00
_cell.angle_gamma   90.00
#
_symmetry.space_group_name_H-M   'P 1'
#
loop_
_entity.id
_entity.type
_entity.pdbx_description
1 polymer ?
#
loop_
_entity_poly.entity_id
_entity_poly.type
_entity_poly.pdbx_seq_one_letter_code
_entity_poly.pdbx_strand_id
1 'polypeptide(L)'
;MLTHLSLFSGIGGIDIAAEWAGFTTVGQCEFADYPYKILKKRWSDVPKWRDIRDLTGEDFYERTGHKTVDIISGGFPCQPFSVAGKQKGKRDDRYLWPEMLRVITEIKPTWVIGENVPGIIKIAGKTVCEGLERAGYTVTVFDFEAAAVGAPHRRERVFFVANTDKQRLQRRERKELPKRTGKRATWKNGCTGEEQWKSEPDVGRVANGIPHRVDRIKCLGNAVVPQQVYPILQAIATIEEVV
;
A
#
# COMPACT_ATOMS: atom_id res chain seq x y z
N MET A 1 0.84 -14.87 -13.22
CA MET A 1 -0.04 -14.34 -12.16
C MET A 1 0.82 -13.48 -11.24
N LEU A 2 0.49 -12.21 -11.08
CA LEU A 2 1.27 -11.25 -10.29
C LEU A 2 1.01 -11.47 -8.80
N THR A 3 2.07 -11.43 -7.99
CA THR A 3 2.06 -11.73 -6.55
C THR A 3 2.26 -10.47 -5.71
N HIS A 4 1.57 -10.38 -4.58
CA HIS A 4 1.57 -9.24 -3.69
C HIS A 4 1.80 -9.67 -2.23
N LEU A 5 2.74 -9.02 -1.55
CA LEU A 5 2.92 -9.09 -0.10
C LEU A 5 2.50 -7.77 0.54
N SER A 6 1.54 -7.83 1.46
CA SER A 6 1.00 -6.67 2.15
C SER A 6 1.59 -6.53 3.55
N LEU A 7 2.27 -5.41 3.82
CA LEU A 7 2.84 -5.09 5.12
C LEU A 7 2.02 -3.96 5.76
N PHE A 8 1.83 -4.04 7.10
CA PHE A 8 0.96 -3.10 7.82
C PHE A 8 -0.43 -3.00 7.18
N SER A 9 -0.97 -4.19 6.85
CA SER A 9 -2.14 -4.35 5.95
C SER A 9 -3.40 -3.62 6.42
N GLY A 10 -3.48 -3.30 7.72
CA GLY A 10 -4.68 -2.70 8.29
C GLY A 10 -5.91 -3.58 8.04
N ILE A 11 -6.96 -3.00 7.49
CA ILE A 11 -8.17 -3.73 7.09
C ILE A 11 -8.14 -4.20 5.62
N GLY A 12 -6.98 -4.13 4.97
CA GLY A 12 -6.78 -4.63 3.61
C GLY A 12 -7.16 -3.65 2.50
N GLY A 13 -6.98 -2.34 2.73
CA GLY A 13 -7.31 -1.34 1.71
C GLY A 13 -6.44 -1.46 0.45
N ILE A 14 -5.13 -1.65 0.60
CA ILE A 14 -4.21 -1.86 -0.52
C ILE A 14 -4.43 -3.24 -1.13
N ASP A 15 -4.71 -4.26 -0.30
CA ASP A 15 -4.99 -5.63 -0.75
C ASP A 15 -6.18 -5.69 -1.72
N ILE A 16 -7.26 -4.97 -1.39
CA ILE A 16 -8.44 -4.85 -2.27
C ILE A 16 -8.06 -4.23 -3.62
N ALA A 17 -7.27 -3.16 -3.59
CA ALA A 17 -6.83 -2.49 -4.82
C ALA A 17 -5.88 -3.37 -5.64
N ALA A 18 -5.04 -4.16 -4.97
CA ALA A 18 -4.16 -5.14 -5.62
C ALA A 18 -4.97 -6.23 -6.33
N GLU A 19 -6.01 -6.79 -5.67
CA GLU A 19 -6.93 -7.74 -6.30
C GLU A 19 -7.60 -7.14 -7.54
N TRP A 20 -8.09 -5.90 -7.47
CA TRP A 20 -8.70 -5.22 -8.62
C TRP A 20 -7.72 -5.03 -9.79
N ALA A 21 -6.44 -4.86 -9.49
CA ALA A 21 -5.37 -4.72 -10.48
C ALA A 21 -4.82 -6.07 -10.99
N GLY A 22 -5.37 -7.21 -10.54
CA GLY A 22 -4.97 -8.55 -10.98
C GLY A 22 -3.83 -9.19 -10.20
N PHE A 23 -3.44 -8.61 -9.06
CA PHE A 23 -2.48 -9.24 -8.16
C PHE A 23 -3.14 -10.26 -7.24
N THR A 24 -2.42 -11.30 -6.89
CA THR A 24 -2.80 -12.24 -5.83
C THR A 24 -2.00 -11.94 -4.58
N THR A 25 -2.69 -11.61 -3.49
CA THR A 25 -2.03 -11.43 -2.19
C THR A 25 -1.62 -12.80 -1.64
N VAL A 26 -0.31 -12.99 -1.47
CA VAL A 26 0.30 -14.25 -1.00
C VAL A 26 0.75 -14.18 0.45
N GLY A 27 0.73 -13.01 1.07
CA GLY A 27 1.08 -12.83 2.47
C GLY A 27 0.61 -11.49 3.01
N GLN A 28 0.29 -11.44 4.31
CA GLN A 28 -0.17 -10.23 5.01
C GLN A 28 0.49 -10.11 6.37
N CYS A 29 0.90 -8.87 6.74
CA CYS A 29 1.44 -8.58 8.07
C CYS A 29 0.63 -7.46 8.74
N GLU A 30 -0.01 -7.75 9.90
CA GLU A 30 -0.79 -6.78 10.67
C GLU A 30 -0.74 -7.07 12.16
N PHE A 31 -0.27 -6.10 12.93
CA PHE A 31 -0.06 -6.22 14.38
C PHE A 31 -1.33 -6.09 15.19
N ALA A 32 -2.23 -5.18 14.83
CA ALA A 32 -3.40 -4.84 15.61
C ALA A 32 -4.49 -5.93 15.53
N ASP A 33 -5.08 -6.29 16.67
CA ASP A 33 -6.02 -7.41 16.77
C ASP A 33 -7.28 -7.25 15.92
N TYR A 34 -7.88 -6.07 15.92
CA TYR A 34 -9.14 -5.87 15.22
C TYR A 34 -8.96 -5.93 13.68
N PRO A 35 -8.00 -5.19 13.07
CA PRO A 35 -7.71 -5.37 11.64
C PRO A 35 -7.31 -6.80 11.27
N TYR A 36 -6.47 -7.42 12.08
CA TYR A 36 -6.06 -8.82 11.86
C TYR A 36 -7.24 -9.79 11.77
N LYS A 37 -8.25 -9.64 12.65
CA LYS A 37 -9.49 -10.44 12.57
C LYS A 37 -10.25 -10.21 11.27
N ILE A 38 -10.26 -8.97 10.75
CA ILE A 38 -10.88 -8.65 9.46
C ILE A 38 -10.13 -9.34 8.33
N LEU A 39 -8.79 -9.27 8.32
CA LEU A 39 -7.96 -9.95 7.32
C LEU A 39 -8.18 -11.47 7.34
N LYS A 40 -8.22 -12.09 8.53
CA LYS A 40 -8.51 -13.53 8.67
C LYS A 40 -9.87 -13.93 8.09
N LYS A 41 -10.87 -13.06 8.23
CA LYS A 41 -12.21 -13.33 7.70
C LYS A 41 -12.26 -13.19 6.17
N ARG A 42 -11.55 -12.23 5.59
CA ARG A 42 -11.61 -11.92 4.17
C ARG A 42 -10.63 -12.77 3.33
N TRP A 43 -9.45 -13.00 3.84
CA TRP A 43 -8.39 -13.76 3.20
C TRP A 43 -7.97 -14.94 4.09
N SER A 44 -8.89 -15.90 4.31
CA SER A 44 -8.70 -17.04 5.23
C SER A 44 -7.43 -17.82 4.93
N ASP A 45 -7.14 -18.04 3.67
CA ASP A 45 -6.11 -18.95 3.18
C ASP A 45 -4.74 -18.29 2.97
N VAL A 46 -4.68 -16.97 3.07
CA VAL A 46 -3.43 -16.21 2.94
C VAL A 46 -2.65 -16.28 4.25
N PRO A 47 -1.36 -16.67 4.26
CA PRO A 47 -0.49 -16.62 5.42
C PRO A 47 -0.40 -15.22 6.03
N LYS A 48 -0.38 -15.14 7.37
CA LYS A 48 -0.38 -13.87 8.10
C LYS A 48 0.65 -13.84 9.20
N TRP A 49 1.36 -12.72 9.29
CA TRP A 49 2.28 -12.39 10.38
C TRP A 49 1.66 -11.34 11.29
N ARG A 50 1.93 -11.46 12.59
CA ARG A 50 1.48 -10.48 13.58
C ARG A 50 2.47 -9.33 13.73
N ASP A 51 3.73 -9.65 13.74
CA ASP A 51 4.80 -8.65 13.84
C ASP A 51 5.70 -8.72 12.61
N ILE A 52 6.03 -7.58 12.04
CA ILE A 52 6.93 -7.50 10.89
C ILE A 52 8.34 -8.00 11.24
N ARG A 53 8.73 -7.96 12.52
CA ARG A 53 10.03 -8.44 13.00
C ARG A 53 10.16 -9.97 12.87
N ASP A 54 9.03 -10.67 12.93
CA ASP A 54 8.97 -12.14 12.77
C ASP A 54 8.91 -12.57 11.30
N LEU A 55 8.61 -11.64 10.37
CA LEU A 55 8.57 -11.89 8.94
C LEU A 55 9.98 -11.79 8.36
N THR A 56 10.62 -12.93 8.13
CA THR A 56 11.91 -13.05 7.42
C THR A 56 11.70 -13.62 6.02
N GLY A 57 12.71 -13.46 5.14
CA GLY A 57 12.65 -14.05 3.79
C GLY A 57 12.57 -15.58 3.83
N GLU A 58 13.18 -16.23 4.82
CA GLU A 58 13.11 -17.69 5.03
C GLU A 58 11.71 -18.12 5.47
N ASP A 59 11.16 -17.53 6.54
CA ASP A 59 9.82 -17.85 7.04
C ASP A 59 8.74 -17.49 5.98
N PHE A 60 8.95 -16.43 5.19
CA PHE A 60 8.09 -16.12 4.06
C PHE A 60 8.09 -17.25 3.02
N TYR A 61 9.28 -17.74 2.64
CA TYR A 61 9.39 -18.86 1.70
C TYR A 61 8.74 -20.14 2.23
N GLU A 62 8.99 -20.48 3.49
CA GLU A 62 8.42 -21.67 4.13
C GLU A 62 6.90 -21.66 4.13
N ARG A 63 6.28 -20.50 4.40
CA ARG A 63 4.82 -20.39 4.50
C ARG A 63 4.10 -20.21 3.16
N THR A 64 4.77 -19.63 2.17
CA THR A 64 4.12 -19.24 0.91
C THR A 64 4.61 -20.03 -0.30
N GLY A 65 5.79 -20.65 -0.22
CA GLY A 65 6.48 -21.25 -1.36
C GLY A 65 7.13 -20.26 -2.30
N HIS A 66 7.02 -18.95 -2.05
CA HIS A 66 7.58 -17.89 -2.89
C HIS A 66 8.91 -17.39 -2.34
N LYS A 67 9.96 -17.33 -3.16
CA LYS A 67 11.26 -16.72 -2.78
C LYS A 67 11.24 -15.20 -2.90
N THR A 68 10.42 -14.68 -3.79
CA THR A 68 10.19 -13.25 -4.04
C THR A 68 8.74 -13.03 -4.45
N VAL A 69 8.33 -11.77 -4.56
CA VAL A 69 7.02 -11.35 -5.06
C VAL A 69 7.20 -10.23 -6.09
N ASP A 70 6.17 -10.02 -6.92
CA ASP A 70 6.20 -8.92 -7.89
C ASP A 70 6.12 -7.58 -7.18
N ILE A 71 5.31 -7.46 -6.12
CA ILE A 71 5.15 -6.22 -5.37
C ILE A 71 5.06 -6.43 -3.85
N ILE A 72 5.76 -5.58 -3.09
CA ILE A 72 5.51 -5.38 -1.66
C ILE A 72 4.84 -4.02 -1.48
N SER A 73 3.74 -3.97 -0.75
CA SER A 73 3.11 -2.72 -0.34
C SER A 73 3.01 -2.58 1.17
N GLY A 74 2.98 -1.33 1.68
CA GLY A 74 2.76 -1.11 3.10
C GLY A 74 2.56 0.34 3.51
N GLY A 75 1.57 0.57 4.39
CA GLY A 75 1.36 1.84 5.09
C GLY A 75 2.15 1.86 6.41
N PHE A 76 3.46 2.08 6.34
CA PHE A 76 4.32 1.98 7.52
C PHE A 76 4.07 3.09 8.54
N PRO A 77 4.09 2.78 9.86
CA PRO A 77 3.91 3.78 10.90
C PRO A 77 5.00 4.85 10.86
N CYS A 78 4.60 6.13 10.80
CA CYS A 78 5.51 7.28 10.81
C CYS A 78 5.63 7.96 12.18
N GLN A 79 5.04 7.39 13.24
CA GLN A 79 5.25 7.87 14.60
C GLN A 79 6.61 7.37 15.11
N PRO A 80 7.45 8.25 15.62
CA PRO A 80 7.25 9.23 16.71
C PRO A 80 7.26 10.70 16.30
N PHE A 81 7.07 11.03 15.06
CA PHE A 81 7.26 12.38 14.52
C PHE A 81 5.97 13.22 14.48
N SER A 82 4.86 12.75 15.09
CA SER A 82 3.67 13.58 15.20
C SER A 82 3.91 14.73 16.19
N VAL A 83 3.44 15.92 15.81
CA VAL A 83 3.61 17.19 16.54
C VAL A 83 3.05 17.17 18.00
N ALA A 84 2.29 16.14 18.36
CA ALA A 84 1.58 16.02 19.65
C ALA A 84 2.23 15.07 20.67
N GLY A 85 3.41 14.47 20.40
CA GLY A 85 4.07 13.51 21.29
C GLY A 85 5.51 13.89 21.65
N LYS A 86 6.01 13.43 22.82
CA LYS A 86 7.42 13.56 23.19
C LYS A 86 8.29 12.91 22.11
N GLN A 87 9.06 13.71 21.38
CA GLN A 87 9.94 13.28 20.29
C GLN A 87 11.04 12.35 20.81
N LYS A 88 10.82 11.03 20.79
CA LYS A 88 11.85 10.03 21.10
C LYS A 88 12.76 9.69 19.90
N GLY A 89 12.50 10.30 18.74
CA GLY A 89 13.34 10.15 17.53
C GLY A 89 13.39 8.71 17.00
N LYS A 90 14.51 8.34 16.36
CA LYS A 90 14.76 7.03 15.73
C LYS A 90 14.81 5.83 16.70
N ARG A 91 14.69 6.05 18.02
CA ARG A 91 14.68 5.01 19.07
C ARG A 91 13.28 4.62 19.53
N ASP A 92 12.22 5.06 18.83
CA ASP A 92 10.84 4.69 19.17
C ASP A 92 10.48 3.38 18.47
N ASP A 93 10.02 2.39 19.23
CA ASP A 93 9.59 1.07 18.75
C ASP A 93 8.47 1.12 17.69
N ARG A 94 7.87 2.30 17.48
CA ARG A 94 6.84 2.56 16.49
C ARG A 94 7.39 3.03 15.13
N TYR A 95 8.70 3.28 15.00
CA TYR A 95 9.34 3.61 13.74
C TYR A 95 9.73 2.32 13.02
N LEU A 96 8.82 1.78 12.21
CA LEU A 96 8.97 0.48 11.59
C LEU A 96 9.42 0.52 10.11
N TRP A 97 9.83 1.68 9.62
CA TRP A 97 10.44 1.78 8.29
C TRP A 97 11.71 0.91 8.12
N PRO A 98 12.63 0.85 9.10
CA PRO A 98 13.79 -0.02 8.98
C PRO A 98 13.41 -1.51 8.82
N GLU A 99 12.36 -1.97 9.50
CA GLU A 99 11.89 -3.34 9.36
C GLU A 99 11.24 -3.59 7.98
N MET A 100 10.45 -2.62 7.47
CA MET A 100 9.95 -2.70 6.11
C MET A 100 11.07 -2.80 5.08
N LEU A 101 12.12 -1.96 5.22
CA LEU A 101 13.28 -1.98 4.34
C LEU A 101 14.07 -3.29 4.44
N ARG A 102 14.16 -3.89 5.64
CA ARG A 102 14.77 -5.21 5.85
C ARG A 102 14.01 -6.28 5.07
N VAL A 103 12.69 -6.36 5.21
CA VAL A 103 11.84 -7.30 4.48
C VAL A 103 11.97 -7.12 2.97
N ILE A 104 11.98 -5.86 2.48
CA ILE A 104 12.22 -5.56 1.05
C ILE A 104 13.58 -6.07 0.60
N THR A 105 14.63 -5.90 1.41
CA THR A 105 15.99 -6.32 1.07
C THR A 105 16.14 -7.84 1.07
N GLU A 106 15.43 -8.54 1.94
CA GLU A 106 15.44 -10.01 2.02
C GLU A 106 14.65 -10.66 0.89
N ILE A 107 13.43 -10.18 0.61
CA ILE A 107 12.50 -10.77 -0.38
C ILE A 107 12.79 -10.26 -1.79
N LYS A 108 13.34 -9.05 -1.96
CA LYS A 108 13.74 -8.44 -3.23
C LYS A 108 12.61 -8.40 -4.27
N PRO A 109 11.47 -7.75 -3.98
CA PRO A 109 10.38 -7.60 -4.94
C PRO A 109 10.83 -6.77 -6.14
N THR A 110 10.12 -6.89 -7.27
CA THR A 110 10.32 -6.00 -8.42
C THR A 110 9.85 -4.60 -8.10
N TRP A 111 8.72 -4.47 -7.41
CA TRP A 111 8.08 -3.20 -7.06
C TRP A 111 7.86 -3.05 -5.56
N VAL A 112 7.92 -1.81 -5.10
CA VAL A 112 7.56 -1.43 -3.72
C VAL A 112 6.59 -0.25 -3.77
N ILE A 113 5.53 -0.30 -2.95
CA ILE A 113 4.65 0.83 -2.65
C ILE A 113 4.69 1.10 -1.15
N GLY A 114 5.30 2.20 -0.74
CA GLY A 114 5.19 2.73 0.62
C GLY A 114 4.11 3.81 0.69
N GLU A 115 3.08 3.64 1.52
CA GLU A 115 2.03 4.65 1.72
C GLU A 115 2.25 5.39 3.03
N ASN A 116 1.97 6.70 3.03
CA ASN A 116 1.99 7.49 4.25
C ASN A 116 1.17 8.79 4.14
N VAL A 117 1.08 9.52 5.25
CA VAL A 117 0.49 10.86 5.28
C VAL A 117 1.48 11.91 4.75
N PRO A 118 1.01 13.07 4.20
CA PRO A 118 1.88 14.08 3.58
C PRO A 118 3.02 14.59 4.47
N GLY A 119 2.81 14.62 5.78
CA GLY A 119 3.83 15.04 6.73
C GLY A 119 5.13 14.22 6.68
N ILE A 120 5.08 12.98 6.16
CA ILE A 120 6.23 12.09 6.03
C ILE A 120 7.34 12.68 5.16
N ILE A 121 6.98 13.45 4.12
CA ILE A 121 7.96 14.04 3.18
C ILE A 121 8.99 14.86 3.93
N LYS A 122 8.53 15.73 4.84
CA LYS A 122 9.41 16.60 5.64
C LYS A 122 10.19 15.85 6.71
N ILE A 123 9.61 14.79 7.25
CA ILE A 123 10.11 14.10 8.45
C ILE A 123 11.09 12.98 8.08
N ALA A 124 10.75 12.14 7.12
CA ALA A 124 11.49 10.93 6.77
C ALA A 124 11.52 10.65 5.27
N GLY A 125 10.93 11.49 4.40
CA GLY A 125 10.87 11.25 2.96
C GLY A 125 12.24 10.99 2.35
N LYS A 126 13.25 11.82 2.70
CA LYS A 126 14.65 11.62 2.27
C LYS A 126 15.19 10.26 2.74
N THR A 127 14.96 9.87 4.00
CA THR A 127 15.44 8.59 4.56
C THR A 127 14.79 7.39 3.85
N VAL A 128 13.51 7.51 3.49
CA VAL A 128 12.78 6.46 2.75
C VAL A 128 13.36 6.31 1.35
N CYS A 129 13.51 7.41 0.59
CA CYS A 129 14.08 7.38 -0.76
C CYS A 129 15.51 6.83 -0.76
N GLU A 130 16.41 7.38 0.07
CA GLU A 130 17.79 6.91 0.16
C GLU A 130 17.91 5.45 0.61
N GLY A 131 16.98 4.97 1.45
CA GLY A 131 16.94 3.56 1.86
C GLY A 131 16.62 2.64 0.69
N LEU A 132 15.60 2.97 -0.09
CA LEU A 132 15.22 2.22 -1.29
C LEU A 132 16.29 2.32 -2.40
N GLU A 133 16.86 3.49 -2.62
CA GLU A 133 17.94 3.70 -3.61
C GLU A 133 19.18 2.87 -3.27
N ARG A 134 19.58 2.81 -2.00
CA ARG A 134 20.68 1.95 -1.54
C ARG A 134 20.36 0.46 -1.68
N ALA A 135 19.10 0.08 -1.59
CA ALA A 135 18.63 -1.29 -1.88
C ALA A 135 18.52 -1.60 -3.39
N GLY A 136 18.88 -0.65 -4.26
CA GLY A 136 18.94 -0.83 -5.72
C GLY A 136 17.68 -0.41 -6.48
N TYR A 137 16.74 0.28 -5.83
CA TYR A 137 15.50 0.75 -6.45
C TYR A 137 15.63 2.16 -7.03
N THR A 138 14.87 2.44 -8.07
CA THR A 138 14.57 3.81 -8.52
C THR A 138 13.25 4.23 -7.88
N VAL A 139 13.20 5.39 -7.23
CA VAL A 139 12.04 5.84 -6.46
C VAL A 139 11.37 7.02 -7.13
N THR A 140 10.04 6.97 -7.22
CA THR A 140 9.17 8.08 -7.61
C THR A 140 8.17 8.32 -6.50
N VAL A 141 7.98 9.59 -6.13
CA VAL A 141 7.03 9.97 -5.07
C VAL A 141 5.81 10.61 -5.69
N PHE A 142 4.64 10.09 -5.36
CA PHE A 142 3.34 10.62 -5.75
C PHE A 142 2.62 11.16 -4.52
N ASP A 143 1.98 12.30 -4.68
CA ASP A 143 1.16 12.93 -3.66
C ASP A 143 -0.16 13.35 -4.28
N PHE A 144 -1.28 12.79 -3.80
CA PHE A 144 -2.60 13.13 -4.29
C PHE A 144 -3.72 12.82 -3.30
N GLU A 145 -4.81 13.56 -3.45
CA GLU A 145 -6.00 13.43 -2.64
C GLU A 145 -6.92 12.30 -3.12
N ALA A 146 -7.69 11.67 -2.22
CA ALA A 146 -8.73 10.73 -2.60
C ALA A 146 -9.81 11.38 -3.48
N ALA A 147 -10.04 12.69 -3.33
CA ALA A 147 -10.93 13.47 -4.20
C ALA A 147 -10.52 13.41 -5.69
N ALA A 148 -9.23 13.24 -5.99
CA ALA A 148 -8.75 13.09 -7.38
C ALA A 148 -9.26 11.82 -8.07
N VAL A 149 -9.70 10.83 -7.29
CA VAL A 149 -10.33 9.58 -7.77
C VAL A 149 -11.83 9.53 -7.47
N GLY A 150 -12.45 10.68 -7.22
CA GLY A 150 -13.90 10.82 -7.05
C GLY A 150 -14.42 10.66 -5.63
N ALA A 151 -13.56 10.52 -4.60
CA ALA A 151 -14.02 10.44 -3.23
C ALA A 151 -14.66 11.74 -2.75
N PRO A 152 -15.70 11.71 -1.88
CA PRO A 152 -16.34 12.91 -1.32
C PRO A 152 -15.52 13.60 -0.23
N HIS A 153 -14.24 13.22 -0.07
CA HIS A 153 -13.32 13.75 0.93
C HIS A 153 -11.91 13.89 0.35
N ARG A 154 -11.09 14.78 0.90
CA ARG A 154 -9.74 15.05 0.38
C ARG A 154 -8.82 13.86 0.64
N ARG A 155 -8.54 13.52 1.90
CA ARG A 155 -7.66 12.43 2.34
C ARG A 155 -6.39 12.30 1.48
N GLU A 156 -5.56 13.32 1.54
CA GLU A 156 -4.26 13.36 0.86
C GLU A 156 -3.32 12.26 1.38
N ARG A 157 -2.62 11.58 0.47
CA ARG A 157 -1.67 10.51 0.76
C ARG A 157 -0.47 10.57 -0.16
N VAL A 158 0.67 10.20 0.40
CA VAL A 158 1.94 10.09 -0.31
C VAL A 158 2.23 8.62 -0.59
N PHE A 159 2.63 8.32 -1.81
CA PHE A 159 3.03 7.00 -2.25
C PHE A 159 4.47 7.04 -2.75
N PHE A 160 5.35 6.28 -2.08
CA PHE A 160 6.69 6.01 -2.55
C PHE A 160 6.63 4.77 -3.44
N VAL A 161 6.72 4.96 -4.74
CA VAL A 161 6.71 3.86 -5.70
C VAL A 161 8.13 3.61 -6.15
N ALA A 162 8.63 2.40 -5.93
CA ALA A 162 10.00 2.05 -6.22
C ALA A 162 10.07 0.79 -7.11
N ASN A 163 11.08 0.75 -7.99
CA ASN A 163 11.25 -0.31 -8.99
C ASN A 163 12.74 -0.63 -9.19
N THR A 164 13.09 -1.92 -9.32
CA THR A 164 14.47 -2.38 -9.53
C THR A 164 14.94 -2.32 -10.98
N ASP A 165 14.02 -2.29 -11.95
CA ASP A 165 14.35 -2.50 -13.36
C ASP A 165 14.46 -1.21 -14.16
N LYS A 166 15.64 -0.56 -14.08
CA LYS A 166 15.96 0.60 -14.93
C LYS A 166 15.95 0.28 -16.45
N GLN A 167 16.29 -0.94 -16.84
CA GLN A 167 16.39 -1.30 -18.27
C GLN A 167 15.00 -1.60 -18.89
N ARG A 168 14.09 -2.16 -18.11
CA ARG A 168 12.70 -2.42 -18.52
C ARG A 168 11.97 -1.13 -18.84
N LEU A 169 12.08 -0.11 -17.99
CA LEU A 169 11.47 1.20 -18.23
C LEU A 169 12.08 1.93 -19.42
N GLN A 170 13.41 1.89 -19.58
CA GLN A 170 14.10 2.52 -20.72
C GLN A 170 13.83 1.85 -22.07
N ARG A 171 13.59 0.52 -22.11
CA ARG A 171 13.14 -0.17 -23.34
C ARG A 171 11.77 0.28 -23.80
N ARG A 172 10.90 0.74 -22.91
CA ARG A 172 9.55 1.25 -23.24
C ARG A 172 9.55 2.67 -23.75
N GLU A 173 10.43 3.55 -23.27
CA GLU A 173 10.58 4.89 -23.85
C GLU A 173 10.95 4.86 -25.34
N ARG A 174 11.50 3.74 -25.82
CA ARG A 174 11.85 3.51 -27.23
C ARG A 174 10.73 2.85 -28.05
N LYS A 175 9.75 2.20 -27.44
CA LYS A 175 8.52 1.75 -28.12
C LYS A 175 7.47 2.83 -27.92
N GLU A 176 7.12 3.53 -28.99
CA GLU A 176 6.17 4.64 -29.02
C GLU A 176 4.98 4.39 -28.06
N LEU A 177 4.87 5.20 -27.01
CA LEU A 177 3.64 5.31 -26.23
C LEU A 177 2.50 5.58 -27.22
N PRO A 178 1.38 4.86 -27.14
CA PRO A 178 0.23 5.16 -28.00
C PRO A 178 -0.10 6.63 -27.81
N LYS A 179 -0.07 7.39 -28.93
CA LYS A 179 -0.38 8.83 -28.93
C LYS A 179 -1.66 9.03 -28.12
N ARG A 180 -1.58 9.82 -27.03
CA ARG A 180 -2.74 10.22 -26.25
C ARG A 180 -3.76 10.83 -27.19
N THR A 181 -4.64 10.00 -27.76
CA THR A 181 -5.87 10.50 -28.35
C THR A 181 -6.68 11.06 -27.18
N GLY A 182 -6.99 12.36 -27.20
CA GLY A 182 -7.57 13.15 -26.11
C GLY A 182 -8.97 12.74 -25.64
N LYS A 183 -9.25 11.45 -25.61
CA LYS A 183 -10.40 10.87 -24.93
C LYS A 183 -9.96 10.54 -23.51
N ARG A 184 -10.51 11.28 -22.55
CA ARG A 184 -10.48 10.95 -21.13
C ARG A 184 -10.67 9.44 -21.00
N ALA A 185 -9.65 8.74 -20.50
CA ALA A 185 -9.73 7.31 -20.30
C ALA A 185 -10.90 7.06 -19.34
N THR A 186 -12.00 6.58 -19.86
CA THR A 186 -13.10 6.06 -19.05
C THR A 186 -12.62 4.70 -18.56
N TRP A 187 -12.31 4.61 -17.30
CA TRP A 187 -11.93 3.38 -16.63
C TRP A 187 -13.13 2.44 -16.67
N LYS A 188 -13.15 1.50 -17.61
CA LYS A 188 -14.32 0.64 -17.88
C LYS A 188 -14.59 -0.43 -16.82
N ASN A 189 -13.68 -0.63 -15.87
CA ASN A 189 -13.89 -1.60 -14.78
C ASN A 189 -13.67 -0.92 -13.41
N GLY A 190 -14.71 -0.36 -12.89
CA GLY A 190 -14.93 -0.27 -11.46
C GLY A 190 -14.55 1.03 -10.74
N CYS A 191 -13.99 2.09 -11.36
CA CYS A 191 -13.57 3.25 -10.55
C CYS A 191 -13.89 4.62 -11.09
N THR A 192 -14.91 4.82 -11.91
CA THR A 192 -15.39 6.15 -12.29
C THR A 192 -16.92 6.21 -12.35
N GLY A 193 -17.49 6.90 -11.43
CA GLY A 193 -18.89 7.30 -11.43
C GLY A 193 -19.38 7.58 -10.01
N GLU A 194 -20.28 8.52 -9.87
CA GLU A 194 -20.96 8.85 -8.61
C GLU A 194 -21.59 7.61 -7.94
N GLU A 195 -21.90 6.55 -8.71
CA GLU A 195 -22.47 5.29 -8.22
C GLU A 195 -21.52 4.45 -7.32
N GLN A 196 -20.21 4.71 -7.35
CA GLN A 196 -19.25 3.97 -6.50
C GLN A 196 -19.17 4.50 -5.07
N TRP A 197 -19.50 5.75 -4.88
CA TRP A 197 -19.58 6.38 -3.59
C TRP A 197 -21.01 6.39 -3.12
N LYS A 198 -21.48 5.21 -2.65
CA LYS A 198 -22.82 5.11 -2.05
C LYS A 198 -22.94 6.13 -0.94
N SER A 199 -24.08 6.81 -0.88
CA SER A 199 -24.43 7.66 0.26
C SER A 199 -24.21 6.89 1.55
N GLU A 200 -23.67 7.55 2.58
CA GLU A 200 -23.60 6.94 3.89
C GLU A 200 -25.01 6.53 4.33
N PRO A 201 -25.17 5.34 4.96
CA PRO A 201 -26.46 4.95 5.49
C PRO A 201 -26.90 5.96 6.56
N ASP A 202 -28.17 6.20 6.70
CA ASP A 202 -28.78 7.15 7.67
C ASP A 202 -28.30 6.93 9.11
N VAL A 203 -27.89 5.69 9.43
CA VAL A 203 -27.20 5.36 10.66
C VAL A 203 -25.73 5.09 10.34
N GLY A 204 -24.85 5.99 10.73
CA GLY A 204 -23.40 5.84 10.51
C GLY A 204 -22.88 4.55 11.17
N ARG A 205 -22.05 3.79 10.43
CA ARG A 205 -21.43 2.52 10.91
C ARG A 205 -20.62 2.67 12.19
N VAL A 206 -20.44 3.87 12.65
CA VAL A 206 -19.69 4.26 13.87
C VAL A 206 -20.56 5.03 14.86
N ALA A 207 -21.90 4.94 14.75
CA ALA A 207 -22.82 5.56 15.69
C ALA A 207 -22.67 4.97 17.10
N ASN A 208 -23.18 5.69 18.09
CA ASN A 208 -23.18 5.21 19.48
C ASN A 208 -23.98 3.88 19.58
N GLY A 209 -23.49 2.94 20.38
CA GLY A 209 -24.10 1.64 20.56
C GLY A 209 -23.68 0.55 19.55
N ILE A 210 -22.93 0.90 18.50
CA ILE A 210 -22.37 -0.10 17.58
C ILE A 210 -21.20 -0.84 18.23
N PRO A 211 -21.16 -2.18 18.20
CA PRO A 211 -20.04 -2.96 18.71
C PRO A 211 -18.71 -2.57 18.06
N HIS A 212 -17.65 -2.51 18.86
CA HIS A 212 -16.30 -2.14 18.42
C HIS A 212 -16.18 -0.76 17.74
N ARG A 213 -17.02 0.20 18.14
CA ARG A 213 -17.06 1.55 17.54
C ARG A 213 -15.68 2.21 17.47
N VAL A 214 -14.90 2.18 18.56
CA VAL A 214 -13.56 2.79 18.62
C VAL A 214 -12.61 2.12 17.64
N ASP A 215 -12.60 0.80 17.58
CA ASP A 215 -11.76 0.03 16.65
C ASP A 215 -12.13 0.33 15.21
N ARG A 216 -13.42 0.43 14.89
CA ARG A 216 -13.92 0.78 13.55
C ARG A 216 -13.45 2.17 13.13
N ILE A 217 -13.61 3.18 14.00
CA ILE A 217 -13.14 4.55 13.74
C ILE A 217 -11.64 4.58 13.51
N LYS A 218 -10.87 3.89 14.37
CA LYS A 218 -9.41 3.80 14.23
C LYS A 218 -9.00 3.12 12.91
N CYS A 219 -9.66 2.04 12.55
CA CYS A 219 -9.39 1.34 11.30
C CYS A 219 -9.70 2.20 10.07
N LEU A 220 -10.86 2.87 10.04
CA LEU A 220 -11.24 3.77 8.96
C LEU A 220 -10.30 4.98 8.86
N GLY A 221 -9.85 5.50 10.01
CA GLY A 221 -8.87 6.58 10.07
C GLY A 221 -7.51 6.21 9.47
N ASN A 222 -7.08 4.96 9.67
CA ASN A 222 -5.79 4.47 9.18
C ASN A 222 -5.87 3.79 7.80
N ALA A 223 -7.06 3.40 7.34
CA ALA A 223 -7.20 2.68 6.07
C ALA A 223 -6.79 3.53 4.87
N VAL A 224 -6.15 2.92 3.89
CA VAL A 224 -5.98 3.49 2.56
C VAL A 224 -7.32 3.39 1.81
N VAL A 225 -7.65 4.40 1.01
CA VAL A 225 -8.78 4.35 0.08
C VAL A 225 -8.34 3.48 -1.12
N PRO A 226 -8.95 2.31 -1.37
CA PRO A 226 -8.50 1.42 -2.43
C PRO A 226 -8.43 2.09 -3.80
N GLN A 227 -9.41 2.93 -4.13
CA GLN A 227 -9.46 3.68 -5.39
C GLN A 227 -8.28 4.65 -5.55
N GLN A 228 -7.70 5.13 -4.45
CA GLN A 228 -6.57 6.06 -4.47
C GLN A 228 -5.27 5.37 -4.89
N VAL A 229 -5.02 4.14 -4.44
CA VAL A 229 -3.82 3.38 -4.80
C VAL A 229 -4.00 2.54 -6.07
N TYR A 230 -5.23 2.23 -6.45
CA TYR A 230 -5.55 1.39 -7.61
C TYR A 230 -4.90 1.85 -8.93
N PRO A 231 -4.90 3.15 -9.32
CA PRO A 231 -4.26 3.59 -10.56
C PRO A 231 -2.76 3.27 -10.62
N ILE A 232 -2.07 3.32 -9.48
CA ILE A 232 -0.65 2.96 -9.37
C ILE A 232 -0.48 1.46 -9.61
N LEU A 233 -1.26 0.63 -8.90
CA LEU A 233 -1.22 -0.83 -9.02
C LEU A 233 -1.58 -1.29 -10.42
N GLN A 234 -2.60 -0.69 -11.04
CA GLN A 234 -2.99 -1.00 -12.41
C GLN A 234 -1.89 -0.65 -13.43
N ALA A 235 -1.23 0.50 -13.26
CA ALA A 235 -0.11 0.88 -14.11
C ALA A 235 1.04 -0.13 -13.98
N ILE A 236 1.36 -0.59 -12.76
CA ILE A 236 2.37 -1.62 -12.51
C ILE A 236 1.96 -2.94 -13.18
N ALA A 237 0.73 -3.42 -12.99
CA ALA A 237 0.23 -4.64 -13.62
C ALA A 237 0.34 -4.57 -15.15
N THR A 238 -0.07 -3.46 -15.76
CA THR A 238 0.08 -3.24 -17.20
C THR A 238 1.55 -3.26 -17.63
N ILE A 239 2.47 -2.80 -16.81
CA ILE A 239 3.90 -2.86 -17.07
C ILE A 239 4.38 -4.32 -17.05
N GLU A 240 3.95 -5.11 -16.13
CA GLU A 240 4.37 -6.50 -15.99
C GLU A 240 3.75 -7.44 -17.04
N GLU A 241 2.52 -7.17 -17.53
CA GLU A 241 1.86 -7.97 -18.54
C GLU A 241 2.46 -7.82 -19.96
N VAL A 242 3.18 -6.72 -20.24
CA VAL A 242 3.74 -6.43 -21.59
C VAL A 242 5.19 -6.93 -21.72
N VAL A 243 5.76 -7.48 -20.67
CA VAL A 243 7.10 -8.05 -20.61
C VAL A 243 7.05 -9.56 -20.74
#